data_da5682dfb97bc500e676f7b00b65d62b
#
_entry.id   da5682dfb97bc500e676f7b00b65d62b
#
_cell.length_a   1.000
_cell.length_b   1.000
_cell.length_c   1.000
_cell.angle_alpha   90.00
_cell.angle_beta   90.00
_cell.angle_gamma   90.00
#
_symmetry.space_group_name_H-M   'P 1'
#
loop_
_entity.id
_entity.type
_entity.pdbx_description
1 polymer ?
#
loop_
_entity_poly.entity_id
_entity_poly.type
_entity_poly.pdbx_seq_one_letter_code
_entity_poly.pdbx_strand_id
1 'polypeptide(L)'
;MHRFQMSSETNATTDPGGMRYNPRRMIRYLDTRGLSDRPRTFTEAILEGIAPGGGLFVPERLPRFQVEDIVGLAALPYRERAARVYEAFGLDVSPARTREIAAAAYGGNFDDPGVASVREAAPGRFVLELWHGPTLAFKDMALQCMPLFFSQALEQAQASGATSLDFLILVATSGDTGVAALNGFADRAHTKICVYYPDAGVSALQELQMVTQPGDNLTVFRLGGDFDACQNAVKAVFDDGAFAEELAGRHGLALSSANSINWGRLMPQIAYYVSAYADMVARGAVGAGEPLDVCVPTGNFGNILAAYYAKRMGVPLGRLLCASNANKVLADFIATGVYDIAARSLVKTPSPSMDILISSNLERLLYDLCGDAALIKQWMTELKETGCFAVDDATRAKLQAEVTGAWVDNDTCLRTIGRVQREHGYLLDPHTAVAWEVAEELGGKEAPVLIVSTAHWSKFAADVVRGLRGLPAGAPIPGAGHDIGLLDVVTELAPGATVPPQLQAVRERPVRFDARVERGREAVEASLRAWLGGSALGRARGQNPDRHDGGV
;
A
#
# COMPACT_ATOMS: atom_id res chain seq x y z
N MET A 1 5.20 60.16 14.80
CA MET A 1 4.28 59.36 15.62
C MET A 1 3.04 59.04 14.78
N HIS A 2 2.98 57.92 14.14
CA HIS A 2 1.74 57.27 13.69
C HIS A 2 1.95 55.76 13.78
N ARG A 3 1.29 55.16 14.78
CA ARG A 3 1.20 53.69 14.94
C ARG A 3 0.22 53.15 13.90
N PHE A 4 0.70 52.32 13.00
CA PHE A 4 -0.16 51.42 12.25
C PHE A 4 -0.46 50.17 13.12
N GLN A 5 -1.68 50.05 13.58
CA GLN A 5 -2.24 48.81 14.10
C GLN A 5 -2.53 47.89 12.91
N MET A 6 -1.80 46.82 12.81
CA MET A 6 -2.17 45.68 11.94
C MET A 6 -3.15 44.80 12.73
N SER A 7 -4.43 44.87 12.40
CA SER A 7 -5.43 43.90 12.78
C SER A 7 -5.25 42.65 11.93
N SER A 8 -4.74 41.58 12.52
CA SER A 8 -4.73 40.25 11.93
C SER A 8 -6.06 39.58 12.25
N GLU A 9 -7.08 39.85 11.44
CA GLU A 9 -8.28 38.98 11.42
C GLU A 9 -7.98 37.73 10.59
N THR A 10 -7.75 36.64 11.28
CA THR A 10 -7.71 35.29 10.71
C THR A 10 -9.13 34.84 10.40
N ASN A 11 -9.59 35.04 9.17
CA ASN A 11 -10.83 34.43 8.69
C ASN A 11 -10.62 32.92 8.49
N ALA A 12 -10.82 32.14 9.54
CA ALA A 12 -10.98 30.69 9.44
C ALA A 12 -12.42 30.45 8.96
N THR A 13 -12.59 29.98 7.73
CA THR A 13 -13.88 29.50 7.26
C THR A 13 -14.19 28.17 7.93
N THR A 14 -15.24 28.11 8.72
CA THR A 14 -15.83 26.87 9.22
C THR A 14 -16.73 26.27 8.14
N ASP A 15 -16.37 25.08 7.68
CA ASP A 15 -17.24 24.23 6.86
C ASP A 15 -18.35 23.62 7.76
N PRO A 16 -19.53 23.22 7.24
CA PRO A 16 -20.66 22.68 8.04
C PRO A 16 -20.36 21.47 8.92
N GLY A 17 -19.14 20.89 8.85
CA GLY A 17 -18.65 19.82 9.73
C GLY A 17 -17.60 20.24 10.76
N GLY A 18 -17.36 21.54 10.99
CA GLY A 18 -16.59 22.05 12.15
C GLY A 18 -15.07 21.99 12.07
N MET A 19 -14.47 21.39 11.05
CA MET A 19 -13.01 21.25 10.94
C MET A 19 -12.33 22.60 10.69
N ARG A 20 -11.48 23.04 11.62
CA ARG A 20 -10.69 24.28 11.48
C ARG A 20 -9.37 23.97 10.78
N TYR A 21 -9.34 24.03 9.46
CA TYR A 21 -8.09 24.04 8.70
C TYR A 21 -8.00 25.31 7.84
N ASN A 22 -6.78 25.74 7.54
CA ASN A 22 -6.58 26.87 6.63
C ASN A 22 -6.27 26.35 5.22
N PRO A 23 -7.25 26.29 4.29
CA PRO A 23 -7.08 25.69 2.96
C PRO A 23 -6.25 26.57 2.01
N ARG A 24 -5.77 27.73 2.48
CA ARG A 24 -5.19 28.76 1.60
C ARG A 24 -3.74 28.53 1.20
N ARG A 25 -3.05 27.49 1.72
CA ARG A 25 -1.67 27.21 1.36
C ARG A 25 -1.48 25.77 0.89
N MET A 26 -1.39 25.61 -0.42
CA MET A 26 -1.03 24.35 -1.07
C MET A 26 0.25 23.77 -0.45
N ILE A 27 0.26 22.49 -0.14
CA ILE A 27 1.45 21.77 0.33
C ILE A 27 2.26 21.35 -0.89
N ARG A 28 3.57 21.61 -0.86
CA ARG A 28 4.52 21.15 -1.85
C ARG A 28 5.19 19.85 -1.38
N TYR A 29 5.74 19.14 -2.35
CA TYR A 29 6.39 17.84 -2.12
C TYR A 29 7.88 17.96 -2.42
N LEU A 30 8.69 17.57 -1.44
CA LEU A 30 10.14 17.58 -1.49
C LEU A 30 10.66 16.20 -1.86
N ASP A 31 11.85 16.15 -2.41
CA ASP A 31 12.59 14.93 -2.71
C ASP A 31 13.47 14.56 -1.49
N THR A 32 13.35 13.35 -1.00
CA THR A 32 14.11 12.86 0.15
C THR A 32 15.63 12.89 -0.05
N ARG A 33 16.13 12.90 -1.30
CA ARG A 33 17.57 12.92 -1.63
C ARG A 33 18.04 14.28 -2.15
N GLY A 34 17.13 15.26 -2.28
CA GLY A 34 17.45 16.63 -2.67
C GLY A 34 17.99 16.80 -4.08
N LEU A 35 17.65 15.90 -5.00
CA LEU A 35 18.10 15.94 -6.40
C LEU A 35 17.09 16.61 -7.34
N SER A 36 15.88 16.86 -6.87
CA SER A 36 14.87 17.58 -7.64
C SER A 36 15.22 19.07 -7.75
N ASP A 37 15.01 19.63 -8.94
CA ASP A 37 15.25 21.05 -9.27
C ASP A 37 14.34 22.01 -8.49
N ARG A 38 13.15 21.54 -8.11
CA ARG A 38 12.13 22.29 -7.36
C ARG A 38 11.18 21.36 -6.61
N PRO A 39 10.48 21.86 -5.58
CA PRO A 39 9.35 21.14 -4.99
C PRO A 39 8.23 20.91 -6.01
N ARG A 40 7.54 19.75 -5.91
CA ARG A 40 6.43 19.37 -6.79
C ARG A 40 5.07 19.75 -6.16
N THR A 41 4.04 19.87 -7.01
CA THR A 41 2.65 19.83 -6.55
C THR A 41 2.25 18.37 -6.26
N PHE A 42 1.08 18.15 -5.70
CA PHE A 42 0.56 16.79 -5.48
C PHE A 42 0.41 16.03 -6.81
N THR A 43 -0.20 16.68 -7.81
CA THR A 43 -0.44 16.07 -9.13
C THR A 43 0.86 15.75 -9.85
N GLU A 44 1.86 16.62 -9.80
CA GLU A 44 3.20 16.34 -10.35
C GLU A 44 3.85 15.15 -9.64
N ALA A 45 3.83 15.12 -8.30
CA ALA A 45 4.47 14.06 -7.52
C ALA A 45 3.86 12.67 -7.76
N ILE A 46 2.54 12.57 -7.98
CA ILE A 46 1.91 11.28 -8.27
C ILE A 46 2.10 10.83 -9.72
N LEU A 47 2.19 11.75 -10.69
CA LEU A 47 2.50 11.42 -12.09
C LEU A 47 3.96 10.96 -12.24
N GLU A 48 4.90 11.67 -11.64
CA GLU A 48 6.31 11.26 -11.62
C GLU A 48 6.51 9.96 -10.83
N GLY A 49 5.80 9.77 -9.72
CA GLY A 49 5.80 8.57 -8.88
C GLY A 49 7.07 8.36 -8.06
N ILE A 50 8.25 8.71 -8.60
CA ILE A 50 9.56 8.62 -7.97
C ILE A 50 10.36 9.89 -8.32
N ALA A 51 11.12 10.41 -7.38
CA ALA A 51 11.95 11.58 -7.60
C ALA A 51 13.24 11.24 -8.34
N PRO A 52 13.92 12.23 -8.95
CA PRO A 52 15.21 12.04 -9.60
C PRO A 52 16.23 11.30 -8.73
N GLY A 53 17.02 10.42 -9.34
CA GLY A 53 18.01 9.61 -8.61
C GLY A 53 17.41 8.56 -7.65
N GLY A 54 16.12 8.26 -7.79
CA GLY A 54 15.42 7.23 -7.01
C GLY A 54 14.96 7.69 -5.62
N GLY A 55 15.01 8.99 -5.32
CA GLY A 55 14.43 9.58 -4.10
C GLY A 55 12.90 9.48 -4.06
N LEU A 56 12.31 9.76 -2.91
CA LEU A 56 10.86 9.67 -2.70
C LEU A 56 10.28 11.05 -2.40
N PHE A 57 9.04 11.29 -2.87
CA PHE A 57 8.34 12.52 -2.54
C PHE A 57 7.73 12.48 -1.15
N VAL A 58 7.94 13.55 -0.37
CA VAL A 58 7.38 13.79 0.96
C VAL A 58 6.76 15.19 1.03
N PRO A 59 5.68 15.43 1.79
CA PRO A 59 5.13 16.77 1.95
C PRO A 59 6.10 17.66 2.74
N GLU A 60 6.27 18.92 2.32
CA GLU A 60 7.10 19.91 3.04
C GLU A 60 6.65 20.17 4.49
N ARG A 61 5.39 19.87 4.77
CA ARG A 61 4.75 19.95 6.07
C ARG A 61 3.52 19.04 6.12
N LEU A 62 3.19 18.56 7.30
CA LEU A 62 1.96 17.80 7.53
C LEU A 62 0.84 18.73 8.04
N PRO A 63 -0.42 18.52 7.60
CA PRO A 63 -1.56 19.20 8.23
C PRO A 63 -1.71 18.77 9.70
N ARG A 64 -2.41 19.57 10.50
CA ARG A 64 -2.67 19.28 11.91
C ARG A 64 -4.17 19.25 12.16
N PHE A 65 -4.61 18.22 12.87
CA PHE A 65 -5.97 18.09 13.39
C PHE A 65 -6.00 18.31 14.89
N GLN A 66 -7.12 18.82 15.40
CA GLN A 66 -7.42 18.79 16.83
C GLN A 66 -8.15 17.47 17.14
N VAL A 67 -8.08 17.02 18.39
CA VAL A 67 -8.69 15.75 18.80
C VAL A 67 -10.21 15.78 18.58
N GLU A 68 -10.84 16.91 18.84
CA GLU A 68 -12.27 17.13 18.65
C GLU A 68 -12.69 16.98 17.18
N ASP A 69 -11.86 17.47 16.25
CA ASP A 69 -12.08 17.32 14.81
C ASP A 69 -12.03 15.85 14.40
N ILE A 70 -11.06 15.09 14.94
CA ILE A 70 -10.90 13.66 14.65
C ILE A 70 -12.11 12.88 15.19
N VAL A 71 -12.48 13.10 16.45
CA VAL A 71 -13.62 12.42 17.09
C VAL A 71 -14.92 12.72 16.36
N GLY A 72 -15.10 13.95 15.91
CA GLY A 72 -16.27 14.36 15.12
C GLY A 72 -16.44 13.59 13.80
N LEU A 73 -15.35 13.03 13.24
CA LEU A 73 -15.42 12.23 12.02
C LEU A 73 -16.19 10.92 12.20
N ALA A 74 -16.32 10.39 13.42
CA ALA A 74 -17.05 9.13 13.68
C ALA A 74 -18.50 9.16 13.18
N ALA A 75 -19.13 10.34 13.13
CA ALA A 75 -20.49 10.52 12.62
C ALA A 75 -20.61 10.45 11.08
N LEU A 76 -19.49 10.49 10.36
CA LEU A 76 -19.45 10.52 8.89
C LEU A 76 -19.15 9.13 8.31
N PRO A 77 -19.65 8.81 7.09
CA PRO A 77 -19.23 7.62 6.38
C PRO A 77 -17.75 7.73 5.97
N TYR A 78 -17.07 6.58 5.81
CA TYR A 78 -15.63 6.53 5.54
C TYR A 78 -15.19 7.42 4.36
N ARG A 79 -15.94 7.44 3.26
CA ARG A 79 -15.64 8.27 2.08
C ARG A 79 -15.54 9.77 2.40
N GLU A 80 -16.34 10.25 3.35
CA GLU A 80 -16.30 11.65 3.77
C GLU A 80 -15.14 11.91 4.73
N ARG A 81 -14.85 10.97 5.65
CA ARG A 81 -13.66 11.02 6.51
C ARG A 81 -12.39 11.09 5.67
N ALA A 82 -12.27 10.22 4.65
CA ALA A 82 -11.14 10.19 3.72
C ALA A 82 -11.01 11.52 2.95
N ALA A 83 -12.11 12.05 2.42
CA ALA A 83 -12.10 13.34 1.73
C ALA A 83 -11.57 14.47 2.62
N ARG A 84 -11.99 14.53 3.90
CA ARG A 84 -11.51 15.53 4.87
C ARG A 84 -10.01 15.42 5.12
N VAL A 85 -9.49 14.20 5.23
CA VAL A 85 -8.06 13.97 5.37
C VAL A 85 -7.31 14.44 4.13
N TYR A 86 -7.79 14.14 2.93
CA TYR A 86 -7.14 14.54 1.67
C TYR A 86 -7.17 16.06 1.47
N GLU A 87 -8.31 16.70 1.72
CA GLU A 87 -8.47 18.16 1.64
C GLU A 87 -7.49 18.90 2.56
N ALA A 88 -7.20 18.34 3.74
CA ALA A 88 -6.26 18.94 4.69
C ALA A 88 -4.83 19.09 4.12
N PHE A 89 -4.43 18.25 3.16
CA PHE A 89 -3.15 18.39 2.46
C PHE A 89 -3.11 19.57 1.48
N GLY A 90 -4.23 20.29 1.26
CA GLY A 90 -4.26 21.44 0.35
C GLY A 90 -3.76 21.07 -1.04
N LEU A 91 -4.35 20.02 -1.62
CA LEU A 91 -3.99 19.50 -2.94
C LEU A 91 -4.24 20.55 -4.04
N ASP A 92 -3.52 20.44 -5.15
CA ASP A 92 -3.81 21.17 -6.41
C ASP A 92 -4.98 20.54 -7.20
N VAL A 93 -5.86 19.84 -6.48
CA VAL A 93 -7.16 19.32 -6.91
C VAL A 93 -8.24 20.03 -6.10
N SER A 94 -9.33 20.46 -6.73
CA SER A 94 -10.38 21.20 -6.02
C SER A 94 -11.02 20.34 -4.92
N PRO A 95 -11.49 20.93 -3.79
CA PRO A 95 -12.18 20.18 -2.75
C PRO A 95 -13.39 19.39 -3.25
N ALA A 96 -14.17 19.97 -4.17
CA ALA A 96 -15.31 19.25 -4.77
C ALA A 96 -14.85 17.98 -5.50
N ARG A 97 -13.82 18.09 -6.32
CA ARG A 97 -13.26 16.95 -7.05
C ARG A 97 -12.61 15.92 -6.12
N THR A 98 -11.96 16.35 -5.04
CA THR A 98 -11.43 15.46 -4.01
C THR A 98 -12.53 14.63 -3.35
N ARG A 99 -13.69 15.23 -3.04
CA ARG A 99 -14.86 14.51 -2.51
C ARG A 99 -15.45 13.53 -3.52
N GLU A 100 -15.56 13.91 -4.78
CA GLU A 100 -16.00 13.00 -5.85
C GLU A 100 -15.07 11.78 -5.98
N ILE A 101 -13.76 12.01 -5.95
CA ILE A 101 -12.75 10.95 -5.99
C ILE A 101 -12.90 10.01 -4.78
N ALA A 102 -13.00 10.55 -3.57
CA ALA A 102 -13.19 9.74 -2.37
C ALA A 102 -14.52 8.96 -2.40
N ALA A 103 -15.60 9.58 -2.89
CA ALA A 103 -16.90 8.92 -3.03
C ALA A 103 -16.85 7.78 -4.06
N ALA A 104 -16.15 7.97 -5.18
CA ALA A 104 -15.97 6.93 -6.20
C ALA A 104 -15.05 5.80 -5.72
N ALA A 105 -13.99 6.14 -4.97
CA ALA A 105 -13.05 5.15 -4.44
C ALA A 105 -13.66 4.24 -3.38
N TYR A 106 -14.54 4.77 -2.52
CA TYR A 106 -15.08 4.08 -1.33
C TYR A 106 -16.61 4.01 -1.34
N GLY A 107 -17.22 3.97 -2.50
CA GLY A 107 -18.68 4.07 -2.65
C GLY A 107 -19.42 2.75 -2.47
N GLY A 108 -19.18 1.78 -3.31
CA GLY A 108 -19.96 0.53 -3.35
C GLY A 108 -19.16 -0.70 -3.75
N ASN A 109 -17.85 -0.57 -3.83
CA ASN A 109 -16.90 -1.61 -4.22
C ASN A 109 -16.25 -2.32 -3.01
N PHE A 110 -16.65 -1.95 -1.79
CA PHE A 110 -16.28 -2.62 -0.54
C PHE A 110 -17.47 -3.40 -0.01
N ASP A 111 -17.24 -4.59 0.54
CA ASP A 111 -18.29 -5.47 1.06
C ASP A 111 -18.75 -5.10 2.49
N ASP A 112 -17.97 -4.28 3.20
CA ASP A 112 -18.35 -3.67 4.48
C ASP A 112 -18.63 -2.16 4.30
N PRO A 113 -19.81 -1.66 4.73
CA PRO A 113 -20.15 -0.23 4.66
C PRO A 113 -19.18 0.68 5.42
N GLY A 114 -18.49 0.15 6.44
CA GLY A 114 -17.45 0.85 7.20
C GLY A 114 -16.15 1.00 6.44
N VAL A 115 -15.94 0.24 5.36
CA VAL A 115 -14.75 0.23 4.48
C VAL A 115 -13.46 -0.19 5.22
N ALA A 116 -13.15 0.45 6.34
CA ALA A 116 -12.01 0.17 7.22
C ALA A 116 -12.54 -0.05 8.65
N SER A 117 -13.28 -1.11 8.82
CA SER A 117 -13.99 -1.41 10.07
C SER A 117 -13.04 -1.87 11.17
N VAL A 118 -13.31 -1.44 12.40
CA VAL A 118 -12.61 -1.92 13.59
C VAL A 118 -13.48 -2.96 14.30
N ARG A 119 -12.92 -4.13 14.60
CA ARG A 119 -13.59 -5.20 15.36
C ARG A 119 -12.81 -5.53 16.61
N GLU A 120 -13.51 -5.74 17.72
CA GLU A 120 -12.91 -6.33 18.90
C GLU A 120 -12.87 -7.84 18.70
N ALA A 121 -11.69 -8.40 18.49
CA ALA A 121 -11.48 -9.83 18.25
C ALA A 121 -11.20 -10.60 19.55
N ALA A 122 -10.63 -9.92 20.56
CA ALA A 122 -10.45 -10.41 21.93
C ALA A 122 -10.46 -9.21 22.89
N PRO A 123 -10.65 -9.41 24.21
CA PRO A 123 -10.64 -8.31 25.16
C PRO A 123 -9.39 -7.43 25.04
N GLY A 124 -9.59 -6.14 24.74
CA GLY A 124 -8.53 -5.17 24.51
C GLY A 124 -7.71 -5.37 23.22
N ARG A 125 -8.09 -6.28 22.35
CA ARG A 125 -7.46 -6.53 21.04
C ARG A 125 -8.44 -6.17 19.92
N PHE A 126 -8.19 -5.03 19.30
CA PHE A 126 -9.00 -4.49 18.23
C PHE A 126 -8.30 -4.71 16.89
N VAL A 127 -9.02 -5.20 15.90
CA VAL A 127 -8.50 -5.47 14.55
C VAL A 127 -9.07 -4.43 13.60
N LEU A 128 -8.18 -3.71 12.92
CA LEU A 128 -8.54 -2.81 11.82
C LEU A 128 -8.55 -3.63 10.51
N GLU A 129 -9.73 -3.96 10.04
CA GLU A 129 -9.94 -4.79 8.85
C GLU A 129 -9.83 -3.92 7.58
N LEU A 130 -8.75 -4.07 6.81
CA LEU A 130 -8.47 -3.27 5.61
C LEU A 130 -8.67 -4.05 4.30
N TRP A 131 -9.28 -5.22 4.36
CA TRP A 131 -9.40 -6.17 3.25
C TRP A 131 -10.83 -6.30 2.68
N HIS A 132 -11.72 -5.39 3.03
CA HIS A 132 -13.10 -5.38 2.52
C HIS A 132 -13.23 -4.90 1.06
N GLY A 133 -12.13 -4.51 0.42
CA GLY A 133 -12.11 -4.05 -0.96
C GLY A 133 -12.20 -5.18 -2.00
N PRO A 134 -12.26 -4.80 -3.29
CA PRO A 134 -12.52 -5.74 -4.38
C PRO A 134 -11.46 -6.82 -4.55
N THR A 135 -10.24 -6.63 -4.04
CA THR A 135 -9.15 -7.60 -4.16
C THR A 135 -8.75 -8.24 -2.83
N LEU A 136 -9.48 -7.92 -1.76
CA LEU A 136 -9.34 -8.53 -0.44
C LEU A 136 -7.98 -8.29 0.22
N ALA A 137 -7.40 -7.10 0.02
CA ALA A 137 -6.16 -6.66 0.64
C ALA A 137 -6.17 -5.16 0.91
N PHE A 138 -5.45 -4.70 1.94
CA PHE A 138 -5.35 -3.28 2.31
C PHE A 138 -4.89 -2.37 1.16
N LYS A 139 -4.29 -2.96 0.14
CA LYS A 139 -3.82 -2.24 -1.04
C LYS A 139 -4.95 -1.58 -1.81
N ASP A 140 -6.18 -2.11 -1.68
CA ASP A 140 -7.39 -1.50 -2.22
C ASP A 140 -7.65 -0.12 -1.64
N MET A 141 -7.34 0.10 -0.35
CA MET A 141 -7.52 1.40 0.31
C MET A 141 -6.82 2.53 -0.44
N ALA A 142 -5.69 2.25 -1.06
CA ALA A 142 -4.97 3.20 -1.88
C ALA A 142 -5.24 3.02 -3.39
N LEU A 143 -5.35 1.79 -3.88
CA LEU A 143 -5.45 1.53 -5.33
C LEU A 143 -6.87 1.65 -5.91
N GLN A 144 -7.89 1.85 -5.07
CA GLN A 144 -9.18 2.35 -5.54
C GLN A 144 -9.21 3.89 -5.64
N CYS A 145 -8.32 4.59 -4.93
CA CYS A 145 -8.25 6.06 -4.86
C CYS A 145 -7.18 6.65 -5.80
N MET A 146 -5.95 6.12 -5.76
CA MET A 146 -4.82 6.63 -6.53
C MET A 146 -5.09 6.73 -8.04
N PRO A 147 -5.69 5.73 -8.72
CA PRO A 147 -5.94 5.83 -10.15
C PRO A 147 -6.87 6.99 -10.52
N LEU A 148 -7.80 7.36 -9.64
CA LEU A 148 -8.70 8.49 -9.84
C LEU A 148 -7.97 9.83 -9.71
N PHE A 149 -7.11 9.96 -8.70
CA PHE A 149 -6.22 11.13 -8.59
C PHE A 149 -5.23 11.20 -9.75
N PHE A 150 -4.72 10.05 -10.20
CA PHE A 150 -3.79 9.97 -11.33
C PHE A 150 -4.45 10.45 -12.63
N SER A 151 -5.67 9.99 -12.94
CA SER A 151 -6.45 10.47 -14.10
C SER A 151 -6.69 11.98 -14.01
N GLN A 152 -7.10 12.49 -12.84
CA GLN A 152 -7.29 13.93 -12.62
C GLN A 152 -6.00 14.74 -12.82
N ALA A 153 -4.87 14.23 -12.34
CA ALA A 153 -3.57 14.86 -12.52
C ALA A 153 -3.16 14.89 -14.00
N LEU A 154 -3.41 13.79 -14.70
CA LEU A 154 -3.11 13.70 -16.13
C LEU A 154 -3.97 14.63 -16.97
N GLU A 155 -5.28 14.69 -16.72
CA GLU A 155 -6.20 15.66 -17.36
C GLU A 155 -5.72 17.11 -17.18
N GLN A 156 -5.28 17.47 -15.96
CA GLN A 156 -4.74 18.80 -15.67
C GLN A 156 -3.42 19.06 -16.41
N ALA A 157 -2.51 18.09 -16.46
CA ALA A 157 -1.23 18.21 -17.14
C ALA A 157 -1.41 18.35 -18.65
N GLN A 158 -2.33 17.61 -19.26
CA GLN A 158 -2.67 17.70 -20.67
C GLN A 158 -3.37 19.04 -21.00
N ALA A 159 -4.33 19.46 -20.20
CA ALA A 159 -5.04 20.72 -20.38
C ALA A 159 -4.12 21.95 -20.26
N SER A 160 -3.09 21.89 -19.42
CA SER A 160 -2.08 22.95 -19.29
C SER A 160 -0.96 22.88 -20.34
N GLY A 161 -0.92 21.85 -21.17
CA GLY A 161 0.16 21.60 -22.13
C GLY A 161 1.47 21.12 -21.50
N ALA A 162 1.47 20.72 -20.24
CA ALA A 162 2.66 20.18 -19.55
C ALA A 162 3.06 18.81 -20.11
N THR A 163 2.12 18.03 -20.61
CA THR A 163 2.37 16.79 -21.34
C THR A 163 1.29 16.56 -22.41
N SER A 164 1.66 15.83 -23.47
CA SER A 164 0.70 15.27 -24.45
C SER A 164 0.69 13.74 -24.41
N LEU A 165 1.43 13.14 -23.47
CA LEU A 165 1.61 11.70 -23.37
C LEU A 165 0.53 11.08 -22.47
N ASP A 166 0.11 9.88 -22.83
CA ASP A 166 -0.57 8.95 -21.94
C ASP A 166 0.45 8.21 -21.06
N PHE A 167 0.01 7.38 -20.13
CA PHE A 167 0.92 6.71 -19.20
C PHE A 167 0.83 5.19 -19.27
N LEU A 168 2.00 4.56 -19.24
CA LEU A 168 2.17 3.13 -19.00
C LEU A 168 2.56 2.91 -17.53
N ILE A 169 1.63 2.34 -16.77
CA ILE A 169 1.83 1.95 -15.37
C ILE A 169 2.50 0.58 -15.36
N LEU A 170 3.76 0.54 -14.94
CA LEU A 170 4.54 -0.69 -14.89
C LEU A 170 4.70 -1.16 -13.45
N VAL A 171 4.33 -2.42 -13.18
CA VAL A 171 4.29 -2.99 -11.83
C VAL A 171 5.00 -4.33 -11.77
N ALA A 172 5.99 -4.45 -10.88
CA ALA A 172 6.47 -5.74 -10.41
C ALA A 172 5.74 -6.09 -9.10
N THR A 173 5.29 -7.33 -8.96
CA THR A 173 4.48 -7.74 -7.82
C THR A 173 4.83 -9.12 -7.27
N SER A 174 4.71 -9.27 -5.94
CA SER A 174 4.68 -10.57 -5.25
C SER A 174 3.25 -11.11 -5.05
N GLY A 175 2.23 -10.49 -5.72
CA GLY A 175 0.84 -10.90 -5.67
C GLY A 175 -0.12 -9.71 -5.47
N ASP A 176 -0.46 -9.36 -4.24
CA ASP A 176 -1.53 -8.41 -3.90
C ASP A 176 -1.43 -7.03 -4.56
N THR A 177 -0.22 -6.49 -4.73
CA THR A 177 -0.05 -5.16 -5.36
C THR A 177 -0.45 -5.21 -6.83
N GLY A 178 -0.06 -6.26 -7.55
CA GLY A 178 -0.44 -6.44 -8.96
C GLY A 178 -1.94 -6.60 -9.11
N VAL A 179 -2.57 -7.45 -8.28
CA VAL A 179 -4.03 -7.65 -8.27
C VAL A 179 -4.77 -6.34 -8.06
N ALA A 180 -4.40 -5.57 -7.03
CA ALA A 180 -5.08 -4.33 -6.69
C ALA A 180 -4.80 -3.20 -7.73
N ALA A 181 -3.58 -3.15 -8.30
CA ALA A 181 -3.25 -2.18 -9.35
C ALA A 181 -4.02 -2.47 -10.64
N LEU A 182 -4.07 -3.73 -11.08
CA LEU A 182 -4.89 -4.13 -12.24
C LEU A 182 -6.35 -3.73 -12.05
N ASN A 183 -6.92 -4.03 -10.89
CA ASN A 183 -8.32 -3.69 -10.60
C ASN A 183 -8.56 -2.18 -10.61
N GLY A 184 -7.69 -1.39 -9.99
CA GLY A 184 -7.86 0.05 -9.87
C GLY A 184 -7.63 0.83 -11.17
N PHE A 185 -6.69 0.37 -12.03
CA PHE A 185 -6.37 1.00 -13.31
C PHE A 185 -7.13 0.41 -14.51
N ALA A 186 -7.92 -0.67 -14.31
CA ALA A 186 -8.71 -1.26 -15.39
C ALA A 186 -9.62 -0.20 -16.04
N ASP A 187 -9.54 -0.11 -17.37
CA ASP A 187 -10.34 0.79 -18.24
C ASP A 187 -10.27 2.29 -17.86
N ARG A 188 -9.18 2.72 -17.21
CA ARG A 188 -8.93 4.14 -16.98
C ARG A 188 -8.40 4.80 -18.24
N ALA A 189 -9.06 5.88 -18.66
CA ALA A 189 -8.64 6.68 -19.82
C ALA A 189 -7.17 7.15 -19.67
N HIS A 190 -6.49 7.26 -20.79
CA HIS A 190 -5.12 7.76 -20.88
C HIS A 190 -4.08 6.97 -20.07
N THR A 191 -4.43 5.72 -19.66
CA THR A 191 -3.51 4.83 -18.96
C THR A 191 -3.53 3.43 -19.54
N LYS A 192 -2.36 2.81 -19.59
CA LYS A 192 -2.16 1.38 -19.80
C LYS A 192 -1.47 0.80 -18.58
N ILE A 193 -1.77 -0.44 -18.21
CA ILE A 193 -1.10 -1.10 -17.09
C ILE A 193 -0.56 -2.45 -17.48
N CYS A 194 0.71 -2.69 -17.15
CA CYS A 194 1.38 -3.96 -17.33
C CYS A 194 1.91 -4.46 -15.99
N VAL A 195 1.56 -5.70 -15.63
CA VAL A 195 1.99 -6.34 -14.39
C VAL A 195 2.88 -7.53 -14.70
N TYR A 196 4.06 -7.56 -14.06
CA TYR A 196 4.96 -8.70 -14.04
C TYR A 196 4.93 -9.38 -12.67
N TYR A 197 4.70 -10.70 -12.66
CA TYR A 197 4.76 -11.52 -11.44
C TYR A 197 5.71 -12.71 -11.63
N PRO A 198 6.39 -13.20 -10.57
CA PRO A 198 7.40 -14.25 -10.70
C PRO A 198 6.79 -15.63 -10.96
N ASP A 199 7.58 -16.53 -11.56
CA ASP A 199 7.21 -17.94 -11.74
C ASP A 199 6.85 -18.66 -10.42
N ALA A 200 7.42 -18.20 -9.29
CA ALA A 200 7.17 -18.75 -7.97
C ALA A 200 7.04 -17.64 -6.93
N GLY A 201 6.17 -17.83 -5.94
CA GLY A 201 6.04 -16.90 -4.81
C GLY A 201 4.70 -16.15 -4.74
N VAL A 202 3.83 -16.25 -5.74
CA VAL A 202 2.43 -15.83 -5.64
C VAL A 202 1.54 -17.02 -5.29
N SER A 203 0.47 -16.81 -4.53
CA SER A 203 -0.52 -17.86 -4.28
C SER A 203 -1.34 -18.14 -5.56
N ALA A 204 -1.88 -19.35 -5.68
CA ALA A 204 -2.72 -19.71 -6.82
C ALA A 204 -3.92 -18.77 -6.98
N LEU A 205 -4.47 -18.26 -5.87
CA LEU A 205 -5.56 -17.30 -5.91
C LEU A 205 -5.11 -15.92 -6.39
N GLN A 206 -3.95 -15.44 -5.94
CA GLN A 206 -3.39 -14.17 -6.43
C GLN A 206 -3.08 -14.24 -7.93
N GLU A 207 -2.50 -15.35 -8.37
CA GLU A 207 -2.28 -15.60 -9.80
C GLU A 207 -3.60 -15.56 -10.57
N LEU A 208 -4.61 -16.32 -10.13
CA LEU A 208 -5.92 -16.36 -10.76
C LEU A 208 -6.57 -14.98 -10.83
N GLN A 209 -6.51 -14.20 -9.75
CA GLN A 209 -7.00 -12.82 -9.74
C GLN A 209 -6.34 -11.95 -10.81
N MET A 210 -5.01 -12.09 -11.04
CA MET A 210 -4.29 -11.32 -12.07
C MET A 210 -4.61 -11.79 -13.48
N VAL A 211 -4.51 -13.11 -13.74
CA VAL A 211 -4.64 -13.63 -15.10
C VAL A 211 -6.07 -13.65 -15.63
N THR A 212 -7.07 -13.44 -14.76
CA THR A 212 -8.49 -13.34 -15.12
C THR A 212 -9.04 -11.92 -15.07
N GLN A 213 -8.21 -10.92 -14.72
CA GLN A 213 -8.66 -9.53 -14.56
C GLN A 213 -9.29 -9.00 -15.85
N PRO A 214 -10.53 -8.49 -15.82
CA PRO A 214 -11.15 -7.81 -16.96
C PRO A 214 -10.55 -6.41 -17.18
N GLY A 215 -10.70 -5.89 -18.40
CA GLY A 215 -10.23 -4.57 -18.83
C GLY A 215 -9.49 -4.64 -20.17
N ASP A 216 -9.52 -3.57 -20.95
CA ASP A 216 -8.94 -3.53 -22.30
C ASP A 216 -7.57 -2.83 -22.35
N ASN A 217 -7.24 -2.06 -21.33
CA ASN A 217 -6.00 -1.30 -21.22
C ASN A 217 -4.89 -2.01 -20.41
N LEU A 218 -5.03 -3.31 -20.15
CA LEU A 218 -4.13 -4.04 -19.24
C LEU A 218 -3.54 -5.31 -19.86
N THR A 219 -2.36 -5.70 -19.35
CA THR A 219 -1.75 -6.99 -19.62
C THR A 219 -1.00 -7.52 -18.41
N VAL A 220 -0.81 -8.84 -18.36
CA VAL A 220 -0.13 -9.55 -17.27
C VAL A 220 0.85 -10.54 -17.86
N PHE A 221 2.08 -10.52 -17.37
CA PHE A 221 3.12 -11.45 -17.77
C PHE A 221 3.68 -12.20 -16.55
N ARG A 222 3.87 -13.51 -16.70
CA ARG A 222 4.67 -14.33 -15.81
C ARG A 222 6.13 -14.17 -16.20
N LEU A 223 6.97 -13.72 -15.27
CA LEU A 223 8.40 -13.50 -15.53
C LEU A 223 9.25 -14.59 -14.87
N GLY A 224 10.22 -15.11 -15.61
CA GLY A 224 11.13 -16.15 -15.12
C GLY A 224 11.97 -15.66 -13.94
N GLY A 225 11.96 -16.43 -12.85
CA GLY A 225 12.69 -16.13 -11.62
C GLY A 225 11.79 -15.85 -10.41
N ASP A 226 12.38 -15.23 -9.41
CA ASP A 226 11.73 -14.80 -8.17
C ASP A 226 11.25 -13.33 -8.22
N PHE A 227 10.71 -12.85 -7.12
CA PHE A 227 10.22 -11.47 -7.03
C PHE A 227 11.33 -10.43 -7.19
N ASP A 228 12.53 -10.69 -6.69
CA ASP A 228 13.66 -9.78 -6.85
C ASP A 228 14.09 -9.66 -8.31
N ALA A 229 14.06 -10.77 -9.07
CA ALA A 229 14.29 -10.75 -10.50
C ALA A 229 13.26 -9.89 -11.25
N CYS A 230 11.97 -10.02 -10.90
CA CYS A 230 10.90 -9.17 -11.42
C CYS A 230 11.14 -7.69 -11.11
N GLN A 231 11.43 -7.37 -9.86
CA GLN A 231 11.61 -6.00 -9.40
C GLN A 231 12.84 -5.36 -10.06
N ASN A 232 13.95 -6.09 -10.17
CA ASN A 232 15.17 -5.59 -10.79
C ASN A 232 14.99 -5.37 -12.29
N ALA A 233 14.30 -6.28 -13.00
CA ALA A 233 14.02 -6.12 -14.41
C ALA A 233 13.14 -4.89 -14.69
N VAL A 234 12.07 -4.70 -13.91
CA VAL A 234 11.19 -3.52 -14.03
C VAL A 234 11.93 -2.22 -13.69
N LYS A 235 12.74 -2.20 -12.62
CA LYS A 235 13.56 -1.02 -12.29
C LYS A 235 14.54 -0.66 -13.43
N ALA A 236 15.18 -1.67 -14.03
CA ALA A 236 16.11 -1.44 -15.14
C ALA A 236 15.40 -0.86 -16.38
N VAL A 237 14.11 -1.13 -16.59
CA VAL A 237 13.30 -0.47 -17.63
C VAL A 237 13.07 1.01 -17.32
N PHE A 238 12.80 1.37 -16.06
CA PHE A 238 12.68 2.77 -15.65
C PHE A 238 13.99 3.57 -15.81
N ASP A 239 15.12 2.90 -15.66
CA ASP A 239 16.44 3.51 -15.80
C ASP A 239 16.90 3.61 -17.28
N ASP A 240 16.18 3.01 -18.25
CA ASP A 240 16.49 3.05 -19.67
C ASP A 240 15.88 4.27 -20.38
N GLY A 241 16.66 5.34 -20.50
CA GLY A 241 16.23 6.57 -21.19
C GLY A 241 15.92 6.34 -22.68
N ALA A 242 16.63 5.44 -23.37
CA ALA A 242 16.36 5.17 -24.79
C ALA A 242 15.02 4.47 -24.99
N PHE A 243 14.66 3.54 -24.10
CA PHE A 243 13.35 2.90 -24.13
C PHE A 243 12.23 3.89 -23.75
N ALA A 244 12.46 4.79 -22.80
CA ALA A 244 11.50 5.85 -22.47
C ALA A 244 11.25 6.79 -23.66
N GLU A 245 12.29 7.17 -24.40
CA GLU A 245 12.17 7.96 -25.65
C GLU A 245 11.42 7.19 -26.74
N GLU A 246 11.66 5.89 -26.87
CA GLU A 246 10.93 5.03 -27.82
C GLU A 246 9.43 4.97 -27.47
N LEU A 247 9.07 4.77 -26.18
CA LEU A 247 7.69 4.75 -25.74
C LEU A 247 6.98 6.09 -26.02
N ALA A 248 7.64 7.20 -25.73
CA ALA A 248 7.11 8.53 -26.00
C ALA A 248 6.91 8.79 -27.50
N GLY A 249 7.93 8.49 -28.31
CA GLY A 249 7.92 8.80 -29.75
C GLY A 249 7.02 7.88 -30.59
N ARG A 250 6.95 6.58 -30.25
CA ARG A 250 6.19 5.59 -31.04
C ARG A 250 4.78 5.34 -30.54
N HIS A 251 4.58 5.44 -29.22
CA HIS A 251 3.32 5.04 -28.57
C HIS A 251 2.64 6.19 -27.84
N GLY A 252 3.27 7.37 -27.74
CA GLY A 252 2.74 8.49 -26.99
C GLY A 252 2.62 8.21 -25.49
N LEU A 253 3.52 7.37 -24.94
CA LEU A 253 3.44 6.90 -23.56
C LEU A 253 4.64 7.36 -22.72
N ALA A 254 4.38 7.80 -21.49
CA ALA A 254 5.37 7.96 -20.44
C ALA A 254 5.27 6.81 -19.42
N LEU A 255 6.38 6.48 -18.76
CA LEU A 255 6.38 5.47 -17.70
C LEU A 255 5.96 6.07 -16.35
N SER A 256 5.16 5.33 -15.59
CA SER A 256 4.92 5.60 -14.17
C SER A 256 4.71 4.30 -13.40
N SER A 257 4.73 4.38 -12.07
CA SER A 257 4.62 3.22 -11.19
C SER A 257 3.48 3.37 -10.19
N ALA A 258 2.73 2.27 -9.99
CA ALA A 258 1.75 2.13 -8.92
C ALA A 258 2.30 1.40 -7.68
N ASN A 259 3.61 1.28 -7.53
CA ASN A 259 4.24 0.67 -6.35
C ASN A 259 4.12 1.57 -5.12
N SER A 260 4.45 1.02 -3.93
CA SER A 260 4.30 1.71 -2.64
C SER A 260 5.15 2.99 -2.49
N ILE A 261 6.12 3.20 -3.37
CA ILE A 261 6.96 4.40 -3.42
C ILE A 261 6.21 5.65 -3.90
N ASN A 262 5.14 5.49 -4.69
CA ASN A 262 4.33 6.62 -5.14
C ASN A 262 3.55 7.24 -3.98
N TRP A 263 3.60 8.57 -3.83
CA TRP A 263 2.87 9.29 -2.78
C TRP A 263 1.35 9.07 -2.85
N GLY A 264 0.81 8.91 -4.06
CA GLY A 264 -0.60 8.56 -4.28
C GLY A 264 -1.02 7.21 -3.66
N ARG A 265 -0.04 6.33 -3.33
CA ARG A 265 -0.26 5.10 -2.57
C ARG A 265 -0.20 5.31 -1.06
N LEU A 266 0.60 6.28 -0.58
CA LEU A 266 0.81 6.51 0.84
C LEU A 266 -0.28 7.39 1.45
N MET A 267 -0.62 8.51 0.81
CA MET A 267 -1.59 9.47 1.35
C MET A 267 -2.95 8.83 1.70
N PRO A 268 -3.57 8.00 0.85
CA PRO A 268 -4.86 7.39 1.18
C PRO A 268 -4.82 6.50 2.43
N GLN A 269 -3.67 5.96 2.77
CA GLN A 269 -3.51 5.09 3.94
C GLN A 269 -3.56 5.87 5.28
N ILE A 270 -3.29 7.16 5.28
CA ILE A 270 -3.41 7.99 6.48
C ILE A 270 -4.87 8.04 6.97
N ALA A 271 -5.81 8.06 6.03
CA ALA A 271 -7.24 8.23 6.34
C ALA A 271 -7.81 7.12 7.21
N TYR A 272 -7.40 5.86 7.03
CA TYR A 272 -7.95 4.77 7.85
C TYR A 272 -7.45 4.78 9.29
N TYR A 273 -6.27 5.35 9.58
CA TYR A 273 -5.83 5.53 10.96
C TYR A 273 -6.59 6.64 11.68
N VAL A 274 -6.85 7.76 10.98
CA VAL A 274 -7.71 8.83 11.49
C VAL A 274 -9.12 8.29 11.75
N SER A 275 -9.68 7.53 10.81
CA SER A 275 -10.99 6.89 10.92
C SER A 275 -11.05 5.89 12.08
N ALA A 276 -10.05 5.01 12.18
CA ALA A 276 -10.03 3.98 13.23
C ALA A 276 -9.96 4.59 14.63
N TYR A 277 -9.15 5.64 14.84
CA TYR A 277 -9.11 6.32 16.13
C TYR A 277 -10.48 6.94 16.49
N ALA A 278 -11.15 7.61 15.54
CA ALA A 278 -12.47 8.14 15.74
C ALA A 278 -13.48 7.05 16.14
N ASP A 279 -13.43 5.88 15.49
CA ASP A 279 -14.30 4.75 15.79
C ASP A 279 -13.98 4.12 17.17
N MET A 280 -12.69 4.05 17.56
CA MET A 280 -12.28 3.57 18.87
C MET A 280 -12.80 4.47 20.01
N VAL A 281 -12.77 5.79 19.82
CA VAL A 281 -13.35 6.75 20.79
C VAL A 281 -14.87 6.64 20.81
N ALA A 282 -15.52 6.59 19.65
CA ALA A 282 -16.97 6.54 19.55
C ALA A 282 -17.59 5.29 20.22
N ARG A 283 -16.87 4.16 20.23
CA ARG A 283 -17.28 2.93 20.93
C ARG A 283 -16.85 2.86 22.41
N GLY A 284 -16.17 3.89 22.91
CA GLY A 284 -15.68 3.95 24.29
C GLY A 284 -14.51 3.02 24.61
N ALA A 285 -13.82 2.51 23.58
CA ALA A 285 -12.66 1.63 23.76
C ALA A 285 -11.39 2.41 24.16
N VAL A 286 -11.36 3.70 23.83
CA VAL A 286 -10.28 4.64 24.16
C VAL A 286 -10.91 6.00 24.49
N GLY A 287 -10.37 6.72 25.47
CA GLY A 287 -10.78 8.09 25.76
C GLY A 287 -10.29 9.10 24.71
N ALA A 288 -11.07 10.16 24.46
CA ALA A 288 -10.65 11.20 23.53
C ALA A 288 -9.34 11.86 23.99
N GLY A 289 -8.31 11.80 23.15
CA GLY A 289 -6.96 12.27 23.45
C GLY A 289 -6.06 11.24 24.15
N GLU A 290 -6.59 10.09 24.57
CA GLU A 290 -5.76 9.01 25.11
C GLU A 290 -4.97 8.29 23.99
N PRO A 291 -3.72 7.88 24.25
CA PRO A 291 -2.90 7.21 23.26
C PRO A 291 -3.37 5.79 22.97
N LEU A 292 -3.46 5.45 21.67
CA LEU A 292 -3.76 4.11 21.17
C LEU A 292 -2.52 3.49 20.52
N ASP A 293 -2.04 2.37 21.06
CA ASP A 293 -0.96 1.61 20.44
C ASP A 293 -1.46 0.93 19.16
N VAL A 294 -0.61 0.91 18.13
CA VAL A 294 -0.94 0.32 16.82
C VAL A 294 0.13 -0.69 16.42
N CYS A 295 -0.28 -1.93 16.14
CA CYS A 295 0.59 -2.98 15.64
C CYS A 295 0.36 -3.23 14.15
N VAL A 296 1.41 -3.11 13.35
CA VAL A 296 1.33 -3.15 11.88
C VAL A 296 2.24 -4.25 11.33
N PRO A 297 1.68 -5.24 10.59
CA PRO A 297 2.50 -6.21 9.86
C PRO A 297 3.22 -5.46 8.73
N THR A 298 4.56 -5.46 8.76
CA THR A 298 5.35 -4.49 8.02
C THR A 298 6.34 -5.17 7.06
N GLY A 299 6.23 -4.81 5.77
CA GLY A 299 7.21 -5.09 4.72
C GLY A 299 7.81 -3.78 4.19
N ASN A 300 7.24 -3.22 3.11
CA ASN A 300 7.70 -1.98 2.46
C ASN A 300 7.49 -0.67 3.28
N PHE A 301 7.16 -0.76 4.53
CA PHE A 301 7.02 0.33 5.50
C PHE A 301 5.90 1.34 5.19
N GLY A 302 5.17 1.23 4.10
CA GLY A 302 4.15 2.21 3.70
C GLY A 302 3.01 2.33 4.70
N ASN A 303 2.48 1.21 5.17
CA ASN A 303 1.35 1.15 6.09
C ASN A 303 1.70 1.77 7.46
N ILE A 304 2.77 1.33 8.11
CA ILE A 304 3.18 1.88 9.40
C ILE A 304 3.63 3.35 9.30
N LEU A 305 4.21 3.77 8.16
CA LEU A 305 4.53 5.18 7.89
C LEU A 305 3.26 6.03 7.80
N ALA A 306 2.17 5.51 7.26
CA ALA A 306 0.89 6.19 7.28
C ALA A 306 0.34 6.38 8.71
N ALA A 307 0.53 5.40 9.60
CA ALA A 307 0.25 5.54 11.04
C ALA A 307 1.13 6.64 11.67
N TYR A 308 2.42 6.63 11.36
CA TYR A 308 3.35 7.67 11.82
C TYR A 308 2.91 9.07 11.35
N TYR A 309 2.53 9.23 10.09
CA TYR A 309 2.01 10.52 9.61
C TYR A 309 0.68 10.89 10.26
N ALA A 310 -0.24 9.95 10.47
CA ALA A 310 -1.46 10.21 11.23
C ALA A 310 -1.15 10.73 12.64
N LYS A 311 -0.20 10.10 13.36
CA LYS A 311 0.29 10.56 14.67
C LYS A 311 0.86 11.97 14.60
N ARG A 312 1.71 12.26 13.60
CA ARG A 312 2.28 13.59 13.37
C ARG A 312 1.22 14.63 13.00
N MET A 313 0.12 14.22 12.41
CA MET A 313 -1.04 15.06 12.10
C MET A 313 -1.95 15.31 13.31
N GLY A 314 -1.68 14.71 14.47
CA GLY A 314 -2.39 14.97 15.71
C GLY A 314 -3.35 13.85 16.14
N VAL A 315 -3.39 12.72 15.44
CA VAL A 315 -4.11 11.52 15.92
C VAL A 315 -3.37 11.00 17.16
N PRO A 316 -4.05 10.81 18.30
CA PRO A 316 -3.39 10.32 19.51
C PRO A 316 -3.03 8.84 19.41
N LEU A 317 -2.05 8.51 18.56
CA LEU A 317 -1.46 7.19 18.48
C LEU A 317 -0.29 7.10 19.47
N GLY A 318 -0.25 6.01 20.20
CA GLY A 318 0.82 5.68 21.14
C GLY A 318 2.06 5.14 20.44
N ARG A 319 2.48 3.93 20.84
CA ARG A 319 3.60 3.23 20.20
C ARG A 319 3.18 2.65 18.85
N LEU A 320 4.07 2.74 17.88
CA LEU A 320 3.92 2.04 16.59
C LEU A 320 4.75 0.75 16.67
N LEU A 321 4.07 -0.39 16.71
CA LEU A 321 4.68 -1.69 16.81
C LEU A 321 4.89 -2.25 15.40
N CYS A 322 6.15 -2.30 14.97
CA CYS A 322 6.56 -2.82 13.67
C CYS A 322 6.73 -4.34 13.75
N ALA A 323 5.75 -5.09 13.28
CA ALA A 323 5.78 -6.53 13.27
C ALA A 323 6.44 -7.05 11.99
N SER A 324 7.52 -7.81 12.13
CA SER A 324 8.26 -8.45 11.04
C SER A 324 8.03 -9.97 11.07
N ASN A 325 8.09 -10.61 9.91
CA ASN A 325 8.20 -12.07 9.81
C ASN A 325 9.67 -12.51 9.92
N ALA A 326 10.00 -13.74 9.50
CA ALA A 326 11.38 -14.26 9.53
C ALA A 326 12.38 -13.38 8.75
N ASN A 327 11.92 -12.53 7.80
CA ASN A 327 12.72 -11.49 7.17
C ASN A 327 12.77 -10.24 8.08
N LYS A 328 13.46 -10.35 9.19
CA LYS A 328 13.44 -9.41 10.32
C LYS A 328 14.35 -8.19 10.20
N VAL A 329 14.73 -7.80 8.99
CA VAL A 329 15.66 -6.68 8.76
C VAL A 329 15.19 -5.38 9.43
N LEU A 330 13.88 -5.11 9.43
CA LEU A 330 13.30 -3.93 10.07
C LEU A 330 13.39 -4.00 11.61
N ALA A 331 13.04 -5.14 12.20
CA ALA A 331 13.14 -5.32 13.66
C ALA A 331 14.59 -5.15 14.13
N ASP A 332 15.56 -5.74 13.44
CA ASP A 332 16.97 -5.60 13.74
C ASP A 332 17.46 -4.14 13.56
N PHE A 333 17.04 -3.47 12.48
CA PHE A 333 17.37 -2.06 12.22
C PHE A 333 16.84 -1.14 13.32
N ILE A 334 15.57 -1.29 13.70
CA ILE A 334 14.96 -0.46 14.76
C ILE A 334 15.71 -0.66 16.09
N ALA A 335 16.14 -1.88 16.40
CA ALA A 335 16.88 -2.18 17.62
C ALA A 335 18.31 -1.61 17.61
N THR A 336 19.00 -1.67 16.46
CA THR A 336 20.45 -1.39 16.39
C THR A 336 20.81 -0.06 15.74
N GLY A 337 19.95 0.47 14.86
CA GLY A 337 20.26 1.58 13.97
C GLY A 337 21.11 1.16 12.75
N VAL A 338 21.39 -0.13 12.58
CA VAL A 338 22.15 -0.68 11.45
C VAL A 338 21.23 -1.46 10.52
N TYR A 339 21.11 -1.00 9.28
CA TYR A 339 20.37 -1.69 8.22
C TYR A 339 21.35 -2.54 7.42
N ASP A 340 21.32 -3.84 7.61
CA ASP A 340 22.28 -4.76 7.01
C ASP A 340 21.58 -5.91 6.28
N ILE A 341 21.80 -5.99 4.97
CA ILE A 341 21.32 -7.06 4.08
C ILE A 341 22.46 -7.79 3.38
N ALA A 342 23.72 -7.43 3.63
CA ALA A 342 24.88 -7.93 2.89
C ALA A 342 25.03 -9.47 2.97
N ALA A 343 24.70 -10.05 4.13
CA ALA A 343 24.78 -11.50 4.36
C ALA A 343 23.41 -12.17 4.47
N ARG A 344 22.29 -11.47 4.16
CA ARG A 344 20.94 -12.02 4.28
C ARG A 344 20.47 -12.62 2.98
N SER A 345 19.76 -13.73 3.08
CA SER A 345 18.95 -14.30 2.00
C SER A 345 17.48 -14.12 2.31
N LEU A 346 16.68 -13.87 1.29
CA LEU A 346 15.23 -13.79 1.43
C LEU A 346 14.66 -15.15 1.88
N VAL A 347 13.92 -15.15 2.97
CA VAL A 347 13.22 -16.32 3.50
C VAL A 347 11.78 -16.31 2.98
N LYS A 348 11.35 -17.38 2.33
CA LYS A 348 9.95 -17.56 1.95
C LYS A 348 9.11 -17.89 3.19
N THR A 349 8.06 -17.10 3.44
CA THR A 349 7.23 -17.22 4.64
C THR A 349 5.74 -17.39 4.29
N PRO A 350 4.88 -17.76 5.27
CA PRO A 350 3.42 -17.74 5.11
C PRO A 350 2.84 -16.34 4.84
N SER A 351 3.58 -15.27 5.16
CA SER A 351 3.16 -13.87 4.98
C SER A 351 3.94 -13.16 3.85
N PRO A 352 3.77 -13.55 2.57
CA PRO A 352 4.66 -13.18 1.47
C PRO A 352 4.69 -11.68 1.15
N SER A 353 3.67 -10.90 1.52
CA SER A 353 3.70 -9.43 1.33
C SER A 353 4.70 -8.73 2.24
N MET A 354 5.25 -9.43 3.24
CA MET A 354 6.30 -8.96 4.15
C MET A 354 7.67 -9.57 3.81
N ASP A 355 7.77 -10.44 2.80
CA ASP A 355 9.02 -11.04 2.35
C ASP A 355 9.82 -10.01 1.55
N ILE A 356 10.61 -9.21 2.27
CA ILE A 356 11.46 -8.16 1.70
C ILE A 356 12.80 -8.11 2.43
N LEU A 357 13.83 -7.69 1.72
CA LEU A 357 15.10 -7.27 2.30
C LEU A 357 15.27 -5.76 2.25
N ILE A 358 14.72 -5.07 1.23
CA ILE A 358 14.77 -3.61 1.11
C ILE A 358 13.37 -3.04 1.36
N SER A 359 13.24 -2.27 2.44
CA SER A 359 11.99 -1.63 2.86
C SER A 359 11.91 -0.21 2.30
N SER A 360 11.23 -0.04 1.17
CA SER A 360 11.31 1.15 0.33
C SER A 360 10.85 2.46 0.99
N ASN A 361 9.82 2.43 1.85
CA ASN A 361 9.30 3.66 2.48
C ASN A 361 10.02 4.03 3.78
N LEU A 362 10.95 3.20 4.27
CA LEU A 362 11.77 3.55 5.43
C LEU A 362 12.56 4.85 5.19
N GLU A 363 12.98 5.08 3.96
CA GLU A 363 13.66 6.32 3.53
C GLU A 363 12.86 7.59 3.91
N ARG A 364 11.52 7.56 3.77
CA ARG A 364 10.66 8.68 4.15
C ARG A 364 10.64 8.95 5.64
N LEU A 365 10.60 7.88 6.46
CA LEU A 365 10.70 8.01 7.91
C LEU A 365 12.05 8.61 8.31
N LEU A 366 13.14 8.06 7.77
CA LEU A 366 14.49 8.55 8.06
C LEU A 366 14.66 10.02 7.69
N TYR A 367 14.12 10.44 6.52
CA TYR A 367 14.13 11.84 6.11
C TYR A 367 13.38 12.75 7.11
N ASP A 368 12.19 12.33 7.58
CA ASP A 368 11.42 13.10 8.56
C ASP A 368 12.13 13.19 9.93
N LEU A 369 12.88 12.15 10.31
CA LEU A 369 13.61 12.09 11.58
C LEU A 369 14.93 12.91 11.56
N CYS A 370 15.71 12.83 10.48
CA CYS A 370 17.00 13.53 10.38
C CYS A 370 16.87 14.94 9.77
N GLY A 371 15.91 15.16 8.85
CA GLY A 371 15.72 16.44 8.15
C GLY A 371 16.83 16.78 7.15
N ASP A 372 17.66 15.82 6.74
CA ASP A 372 18.85 16.03 5.91
C ASP A 372 18.84 15.12 4.68
N ALA A 373 18.61 15.72 3.51
CA ALA A 373 18.58 15.00 2.23
C ALA A 373 19.95 14.43 1.83
N ALA A 374 21.05 15.06 2.25
CA ALA A 374 22.40 14.58 1.94
C ALA A 374 22.71 13.29 2.71
N LEU A 375 22.32 13.22 3.99
CA LEU A 375 22.42 11.97 4.77
C LEU A 375 21.59 10.85 4.17
N ILE A 376 20.35 11.13 3.77
CA ILE A 376 19.52 10.12 3.11
C ILE A 376 20.17 9.61 1.83
N LYS A 377 20.65 10.52 0.98
CA LYS A 377 21.38 10.14 -0.24
C LYS A 377 22.58 9.26 0.08
N GLN A 378 23.36 9.60 1.10
CA GLN A 378 24.52 8.83 1.55
C GLN A 378 24.10 7.42 1.98
N TRP A 379 23.15 7.29 2.92
CA TRP A 379 22.70 5.97 3.42
C TRP A 379 22.13 5.08 2.31
N MET A 380 21.36 5.66 1.38
CA MET A 380 20.80 4.89 0.25
C MET A 380 21.88 4.47 -0.75
N THR A 381 22.94 5.26 -0.92
CA THR A 381 24.11 4.90 -1.73
C THR A 381 24.89 3.78 -1.06
N GLU A 382 25.19 3.88 0.23
CA GLU A 382 25.85 2.84 1.01
C GLU A 382 25.08 1.51 0.95
N LEU A 383 23.76 1.55 1.14
CA LEU A 383 22.90 0.36 1.02
C LEU A 383 23.03 -0.29 -0.36
N LYS A 384 23.04 0.51 -1.43
CA LYS A 384 23.15 0.01 -2.81
C LYS A 384 24.52 -0.61 -3.09
N GLU A 385 25.60 -0.02 -2.58
CA GLU A 385 26.98 -0.42 -2.88
C GLU A 385 27.48 -1.54 -1.97
N THR A 386 27.10 -1.51 -0.69
CA THR A 386 27.65 -2.43 0.33
C THR A 386 26.61 -3.38 0.92
N GLY A 387 25.33 -3.12 0.70
CA GLY A 387 24.24 -3.85 1.36
C GLY A 387 24.01 -3.42 2.82
N CYS A 388 24.67 -2.35 3.29
CA CYS A 388 24.60 -1.93 4.69
C CYS A 388 24.68 -0.41 4.84
N PHE A 389 23.98 0.17 5.81
CA PHE A 389 24.21 1.53 6.32
C PHE A 389 23.88 1.60 7.81
N ALA A 390 24.40 2.60 8.50
CA ALA A 390 24.09 2.90 9.89
C ALA A 390 23.64 4.35 10.05
N VAL A 391 22.55 4.56 10.79
CA VAL A 391 22.12 5.92 11.16
C VAL A 391 22.92 6.43 12.36
N ASP A 392 23.04 7.75 12.47
CA ASP A 392 23.66 8.38 13.63
C ASP A 392 22.84 8.16 14.92
N ASP A 393 23.48 8.36 16.08
CA ASP A 393 22.86 8.14 17.40
C ASP A 393 21.61 9.01 17.64
N ALA A 394 21.57 10.22 17.11
CA ALA A 394 20.43 11.13 17.27
C ALA A 394 19.23 10.62 16.46
N THR A 395 19.46 10.19 15.22
CA THR A 395 18.42 9.60 14.37
C THR A 395 17.95 8.27 14.94
N ARG A 396 18.85 7.42 15.46
CA ARG A 396 18.49 6.17 16.12
C ARG A 396 17.60 6.42 17.35
N ALA A 397 17.94 7.37 18.20
CA ALA A 397 17.15 7.70 19.38
C ALA A 397 15.73 8.15 19.01
N LYS A 398 15.58 9.00 17.97
CA LYS A 398 14.28 9.43 17.45
C LYS A 398 13.48 8.25 16.85
N LEU A 399 14.14 7.36 16.09
CA LEU A 399 13.51 6.15 15.53
C LEU A 399 12.92 5.28 16.65
N GLN A 400 13.71 4.98 17.68
CA GLN A 400 13.31 4.14 18.81
C GLN A 400 12.24 4.79 19.70
N ALA A 401 12.13 6.12 19.71
CA ALA A 401 11.05 6.82 20.40
C ALA A 401 9.70 6.69 19.68
N GLU A 402 9.70 6.51 18.37
CA GLU A 402 8.48 6.44 17.56
C GLU A 402 8.05 5.00 17.24
N VAL A 403 9.00 4.09 17.00
CA VAL A 403 8.72 2.74 16.52
C VAL A 403 9.44 1.70 17.37
N THR A 404 8.72 0.66 17.77
CA THR A 404 9.27 -0.55 18.42
C THR A 404 9.15 -1.73 17.47
N GLY A 405 10.23 -2.47 17.23
CA GLY A 405 10.25 -3.63 16.32
C GLY A 405 10.28 -4.97 17.06
N ALA A 406 9.51 -5.95 16.56
CA ALA A 406 9.66 -7.37 16.93
C ALA A 406 9.40 -8.24 15.71
N TRP A 407 9.65 -9.54 15.82
CA TRP A 407 9.51 -10.48 14.72
C TRP A 407 8.98 -11.84 15.18
N VAL A 408 8.39 -12.57 14.24
CA VAL A 408 7.76 -13.87 14.50
C VAL A 408 8.25 -14.89 13.46
N ASP A 409 8.60 -16.09 13.92
CA ASP A 409 8.95 -17.19 13.01
C ASP A 409 7.71 -17.81 12.35
N ASN A 410 7.95 -18.59 11.28
CA ASN A 410 6.88 -19.16 10.46
C ASN A 410 5.95 -20.10 11.25
N ASP A 411 6.49 -20.94 12.12
CA ASP A 411 5.69 -21.90 12.87
C ASP A 411 4.86 -21.22 13.97
N THR A 412 5.41 -20.21 14.61
CA THR A 412 4.68 -19.35 15.56
C THR A 412 3.53 -18.63 14.87
N CYS A 413 3.77 -18.05 13.69
CA CYS A 413 2.72 -17.43 12.87
C CYS A 413 1.54 -18.39 12.62
N LEU A 414 1.82 -19.62 12.18
CA LEU A 414 0.77 -20.61 11.92
C LEU A 414 0.06 -21.09 13.20
N ARG A 415 0.81 -21.31 14.30
CA ARG A 415 0.20 -21.66 15.59
C ARG A 415 -0.75 -20.56 16.08
N THR A 416 -0.40 -19.29 15.87
CA THR A 416 -1.23 -18.14 16.25
C THR A 416 -2.56 -18.13 15.49
N ILE A 417 -2.59 -18.45 14.19
CA ILE A 417 -3.85 -18.59 13.42
C ILE A 417 -4.78 -19.60 14.09
N GLY A 418 -4.29 -20.81 14.37
CA GLY A 418 -5.09 -21.86 14.98
C GLY A 418 -5.49 -21.55 16.43
N ARG A 419 -4.62 -20.88 17.19
CA ARG A 419 -4.89 -20.48 18.59
C ARG A 419 -5.99 -19.42 18.65
N VAL A 420 -5.86 -18.33 17.89
CA VAL A 420 -6.83 -17.22 17.90
C VAL A 420 -8.20 -17.68 17.42
N GLN A 421 -8.26 -18.54 16.40
CA GLN A 421 -9.52 -19.12 15.96
C GLN A 421 -10.19 -19.96 17.05
N ARG A 422 -9.45 -20.78 17.79
CA ARG A 422 -10.02 -21.61 18.87
C ARG A 422 -10.44 -20.81 20.09
N GLU A 423 -9.65 -19.81 20.48
CA GLU A 423 -9.85 -19.05 21.73
C GLU A 423 -10.86 -17.91 21.55
N HIS A 424 -10.90 -17.29 20.37
CA HIS A 424 -11.66 -16.07 20.14
C HIS A 424 -12.66 -16.16 18.97
N GLY A 425 -12.64 -17.25 18.17
CA GLY A 425 -13.49 -17.39 17.00
C GLY A 425 -13.15 -16.43 15.85
N TYR A 426 -11.97 -15.79 15.90
CA TYR A 426 -11.53 -14.85 14.88
C TYR A 426 -10.44 -15.47 14.00
N LEU A 427 -10.69 -15.51 12.68
CA LEU A 427 -9.79 -16.16 11.73
C LEU A 427 -8.81 -15.15 11.13
N LEU A 428 -7.54 -15.31 11.46
CA LEU A 428 -6.44 -14.45 11.00
C LEU A 428 -5.89 -14.94 9.64
N ASP A 429 -5.48 -13.99 8.79
CA ASP A 429 -4.49 -14.26 7.74
C ASP A 429 -3.07 -14.29 8.34
N PRO A 430 -2.07 -14.87 7.62
CA PRO A 430 -0.71 -14.98 8.18
C PRO A 430 -0.04 -13.64 8.51
N HIS A 431 -0.32 -12.56 7.79
CA HIS A 431 0.25 -11.23 8.09
C HIS A 431 -0.32 -10.70 9.40
N THR A 432 -1.64 -10.80 9.57
CA THR A 432 -2.31 -10.40 10.80
C THR A 432 -1.89 -11.27 11.98
N ALA A 433 -1.61 -12.56 11.76
CA ALA A 433 -1.08 -13.46 12.81
C ALA A 433 0.29 -13.02 13.33
N VAL A 434 1.18 -12.54 12.45
CA VAL A 434 2.46 -11.95 12.86
C VAL A 434 2.23 -10.70 13.70
N ALA A 435 1.34 -9.80 13.28
CA ALA A 435 1.03 -8.59 14.05
C ALA A 435 0.33 -8.91 15.38
N TRP A 436 -0.52 -9.92 15.42
CA TRP A 436 -1.19 -10.36 16.63
C TRP A 436 -0.19 -10.82 17.70
N GLU A 437 0.75 -11.69 17.32
CA GLU A 437 1.78 -12.22 18.22
C GLU A 437 2.67 -11.09 18.77
N VAL A 438 3.11 -10.16 17.91
CA VAL A 438 3.89 -8.98 18.33
C VAL A 438 3.06 -8.07 19.26
N ALA A 439 1.77 -7.91 19.00
CA ALA A 439 0.89 -7.14 19.87
C ALA A 439 0.68 -7.79 21.24
N GLU A 440 0.71 -9.11 21.33
CA GLU A 440 0.67 -9.83 22.61
C GLU A 440 2.01 -9.72 23.37
N GLU A 441 3.13 -9.78 22.67
CA GLU A 441 4.47 -9.66 23.26
C GLU A 441 4.75 -8.25 23.79
N LEU A 442 4.48 -7.22 22.97
CA LEU A 442 4.88 -5.83 23.25
C LEU A 442 3.74 -4.96 23.77
N GLY A 443 2.49 -5.34 23.54
CA GLY A 443 1.31 -4.59 23.95
C GLY A 443 1.09 -4.66 25.46
N GLY A 444 0.43 -3.63 26.01
CA GLY A 444 -0.03 -3.67 27.40
C GLY A 444 -1.09 -4.77 27.59
N LYS A 445 -1.06 -5.49 28.74
CA LYS A 445 -2.05 -6.56 29.00
C LYS A 445 -3.48 -6.03 29.08
N GLU A 446 -3.66 -4.82 29.56
CA GLU A 446 -4.98 -4.19 29.81
C GLU A 446 -5.26 -3.01 28.87
N ALA A 447 -4.23 -2.42 28.24
CA ALA A 447 -4.40 -1.32 27.32
C ALA A 447 -4.90 -1.82 25.94
N PRO A 448 -5.82 -1.11 25.29
CA PRO A 448 -6.28 -1.46 23.95
C PRO A 448 -5.14 -1.33 22.94
N VAL A 449 -5.04 -2.31 22.05
CA VAL A 449 -4.10 -2.31 20.93
C VAL A 449 -4.89 -2.47 19.63
N LEU A 450 -4.62 -1.61 18.66
CA LEU A 450 -5.16 -1.70 17.30
C LEU A 450 -4.21 -2.54 16.43
N ILE A 451 -4.63 -3.72 16.04
CA ILE A 451 -3.89 -4.64 15.17
C ILE A 451 -4.37 -4.45 13.74
N VAL A 452 -3.47 -4.16 12.82
CA VAL A 452 -3.84 -3.91 11.43
C VAL A 452 -3.92 -5.21 10.65
N SER A 453 -5.12 -5.56 10.16
CA SER A 453 -5.36 -6.72 9.30
C SER A 453 -5.30 -6.31 7.83
N THR A 454 -4.29 -6.82 7.13
CA THR A 454 -3.90 -6.34 5.81
C THR A 454 -4.41 -7.18 4.65
N ALA A 455 -4.90 -8.38 4.91
CA ALA A 455 -5.45 -9.26 3.90
C ALA A 455 -6.54 -10.17 4.47
N HIS A 456 -7.48 -10.58 3.62
CA HIS A 456 -8.44 -11.61 3.99
C HIS A 456 -7.77 -12.99 3.99
N TRP A 457 -8.12 -13.86 4.94
CA TRP A 457 -7.55 -15.20 5.12
C TRP A 457 -7.57 -16.05 3.84
N SER A 458 -8.58 -15.87 3.00
CA SER A 458 -8.79 -16.64 1.79
C SER A 458 -7.66 -16.53 0.76
N LYS A 459 -6.88 -15.47 0.81
CA LYS A 459 -5.72 -15.30 -0.10
C LYS A 459 -4.57 -16.26 0.23
N PHE A 460 -4.57 -16.83 1.43
CA PHE A 460 -3.52 -17.68 1.97
C PHE A 460 -4.08 -18.98 2.55
N ALA A 461 -5.09 -19.54 1.90
CA ALA A 461 -5.87 -20.69 2.39
C ALA A 461 -4.99 -21.89 2.78
N ALA A 462 -3.91 -22.16 2.06
CA ALA A 462 -3.00 -23.26 2.37
C ALA A 462 -2.32 -23.09 3.75
N ASP A 463 -1.82 -21.91 4.05
CA ASP A 463 -1.17 -21.63 5.33
C ASP A 463 -2.19 -21.49 6.48
N VAL A 464 -3.38 -20.98 6.17
CA VAL A 464 -4.49 -20.97 7.14
C VAL A 464 -4.91 -22.39 7.51
N VAL A 465 -5.04 -23.32 6.55
CA VAL A 465 -5.31 -24.75 6.84
C VAL A 465 -4.20 -25.36 7.67
N ARG A 466 -2.93 -25.06 7.38
CA ARG A 466 -1.81 -25.54 8.21
C ARG A 466 -1.95 -25.05 9.66
N GLY A 467 -2.22 -23.77 9.86
CA GLY A 467 -2.46 -23.20 11.18
C GLY A 467 -3.62 -23.82 11.93
N LEU A 468 -4.76 -24.01 11.27
CA LEU A 468 -5.96 -24.62 11.87
C LEU A 468 -5.74 -26.09 12.23
N ARG A 469 -4.96 -26.84 11.45
CA ARG A 469 -4.61 -28.25 11.69
C ARG A 469 -3.37 -28.45 12.58
N GLY A 470 -2.69 -27.39 12.99
CA GLY A 470 -1.45 -27.46 13.78
C GLY A 470 -0.27 -28.05 13.00
N LEU A 471 -0.23 -27.90 11.68
CA LEU A 471 0.87 -28.36 10.83
C LEU A 471 1.98 -27.30 10.78
N PRO A 472 3.26 -27.70 10.71
CA PRO A 472 4.36 -26.74 10.53
C PRO A 472 4.35 -26.07 9.16
N ALA A 473 5.07 -24.97 9.04
CA ALA A 473 5.21 -24.24 7.80
C ALA A 473 5.80 -25.11 6.68
N GLY A 474 5.21 -25.04 5.49
CA GLY A 474 5.63 -25.84 4.34
C GLY A 474 5.25 -27.31 4.37
N ALA A 475 4.65 -27.81 5.45
CA ALA A 475 4.22 -29.21 5.53
C ALA A 475 3.15 -29.52 4.44
N PRO A 476 3.17 -30.73 3.86
CA PRO A 476 2.10 -31.18 2.99
C PRO A 476 0.74 -31.15 3.69
N ILE A 477 -0.30 -30.74 3.00
CA ILE A 477 -1.67 -30.75 3.53
C ILE A 477 -2.32 -32.06 3.09
N PRO A 478 -2.62 -33.00 4.02
CA PRO A 478 -3.27 -34.27 3.65
C PRO A 478 -4.64 -34.04 3.00
N GLY A 479 -4.88 -34.68 1.86
CA GLY A 479 -6.14 -34.55 1.11
C GLY A 479 -6.31 -33.24 0.35
N ALA A 480 -5.26 -32.40 0.28
CA ALA A 480 -5.30 -31.17 -0.51
C ALA A 480 -5.38 -31.51 -2.01
N GLY A 481 -6.45 -31.02 -2.64
CA GLY A 481 -6.51 -30.84 -4.07
C GLY A 481 -5.80 -29.54 -4.49
N HIS A 482 -6.33 -28.85 -5.50
CA HIS A 482 -5.86 -27.51 -5.87
C HIS A 482 -6.06 -26.51 -4.71
N ASP A 483 -5.13 -25.55 -4.55
CA ASP A 483 -5.14 -24.49 -3.51
C ASP A 483 -6.50 -23.79 -3.37
N ILE A 484 -7.24 -23.62 -4.47
CA ILE A 484 -8.58 -23.01 -4.46
C ILE A 484 -9.61 -23.87 -3.72
N GLY A 485 -9.49 -25.21 -3.77
CA GLY A 485 -10.32 -26.14 -3.00
C GLY A 485 -10.08 -26.06 -1.49
N LEU A 486 -8.95 -25.51 -1.06
CA LEU A 486 -8.64 -25.30 0.36
C LEU A 486 -9.52 -24.23 1.03
N LEU A 487 -10.17 -23.35 0.25
CA LEU A 487 -11.14 -22.41 0.79
C LEU A 487 -12.31 -23.13 1.48
N ASP A 488 -12.80 -24.21 0.86
CA ASP A 488 -13.88 -25.00 1.42
C ASP A 488 -13.41 -25.75 2.68
N VAL A 489 -12.18 -26.26 2.67
CA VAL A 489 -11.55 -26.86 3.86
C VAL A 489 -11.44 -25.86 5.03
N VAL A 490 -11.09 -24.60 4.76
CA VAL A 490 -11.07 -23.58 5.82
C VAL A 490 -12.45 -23.35 6.41
N THR A 491 -13.50 -23.28 5.58
CA THR A 491 -14.88 -23.06 6.08
C THR A 491 -15.39 -24.24 6.90
N GLU A 492 -14.91 -25.46 6.61
CA GLU A 492 -15.20 -26.65 7.43
C GLU A 492 -14.47 -26.61 8.80
N LEU A 493 -13.20 -26.17 8.81
CA LEU A 493 -12.36 -26.12 10.01
C LEU A 493 -12.65 -24.91 10.91
N ALA A 494 -13.15 -23.82 10.35
CA ALA A 494 -13.44 -22.56 11.05
C ALA A 494 -14.93 -22.17 10.81
N PRO A 495 -15.87 -22.72 11.60
CA PRO A 495 -17.27 -22.37 11.49
C PRO A 495 -17.48 -20.85 11.64
N GLY A 496 -18.19 -20.26 10.68
CA GLY A 496 -18.40 -18.81 10.60
C GLY A 496 -17.47 -18.10 9.60
N ALA A 497 -16.39 -18.73 9.13
CA ALA A 497 -15.61 -18.21 8.00
C ALA A 497 -16.44 -18.33 6.71
N THR A 498 -16.47 -17.26 5.92
CA THR A 498 -17.20 -17.22 4.64
C THR A 498 -16.25 -16.88 3.51
N VAL A 499 -16.45 -17.53 2.36
CA VAL A 499 -15.70 -17.17 1.14
C VAL A 499 -16.34 -15.92 0.54
N PRO A 500 -15.59 -14.82 0.40
CA PRO A 500 -16.14 -13.58 -0.15
C PRO A 500 -16.71 -13.76 -1.56
N PRO A 501 -17.84 -13.09 -1.89
CA PRO A 501 -18.46 -13.16 -3.22
C PRO A 501 -17.51 -12.78 -4.37
N GLN A 502 -16.58 -11.87 -4.12
CA GLN A 502 -15.56 -11.44 -5.08
C GLN A 502 -14.72 -12.65 -5.57
N LEU A 503 -14.42 -13.61 -4.69
CA LEU A 503 -13.65 -14.81 -5.05
C LEU A 503 -14.45 -15.85 -5.82
N GLN A 504 -15.75 -15.96 -5.55
CA GLN A 504 -16.61 -16.83 -6.35
C GLN A 504 -16.62 -16.37 -7.81
N ALA A 505 -16.77 -15.06 -8.04
CA ALA A 505 -16.71 -14.49 -9.38
C ALA A 505 -15.35 -14.74 -10.08
N VAL A 506 -14.23 -14.68 -9.34
CA VAL A 506 -12.89 -14.94 -9.91
C VAL A 506 -12.74 -16.40 -10.35
N ARG A 507 -13.30 -17.37 -9.60
CA ARG A 507 -13.28 -18.79 -9.95
C ARG A 507 -13.95 -19.10 -11.30
N GLU A 508 -14.94 -18.32 -11.69
CA GLU A 508 -15.74 -18.51 -12.91
C GLU A 508 -15.19 -17.78 -14.13
N ARG A 509 -14.26 -16.83 -13.92
CA ARG A 509 -13.69 -16.04 -15.01
C ARG A 509 -12.72 -16.86 -15.86
N PRO A 510 -12.73 -16.66 -17.19
CA PRO A 510 -11.74 -17.29 -18.07
C PRO A 510 -10.34 -16.70 -17.84
N VAL A 511 -9.32 -17.53 -17.95
CA VAL A 511 -7.93 -17.08 -17.99
C VAL A 511 -7.71 -16.27 -19.27
N ARG A 512 -7.29 -15.03 -19.13
CA ARG A 512 -7.06 -14.07 -20.22
C ARG A 512 -5.58 -13.96 -20.58
N PHE A 513 -4.71 -14.08 -19.59
CA PHE A 513 -3.26 -13.87 -19.73
C PHE A 513 -2.51 -15.11 -19.25
N ASP A 514 -1.65 -15.67 -20.10
CA ASP A 514 -0.85 -16.85 -19.80
C ASP A 514 0.59 -16.76 -20.38
N ALA A 515 0.95 -15.59 -20.91
CA ALA A 515 2.26 -15.40 -21.52
C ALA A 515 3.38 -15.38 -20.48
N ARG A 516 4.43 -16.16 -20.75
CA ARG A 516 5.66 -16.19 -19.98
C ARG A 516 6.74 -15.40 -20.70
N VAL A 517 7.50 -14.64 -19.92
CA VAL A 517 8.61 -13.80 -20.35
C VAL A 517 9.88 -14.25 -19.62
N GLU A 518 11.00 -14.32 -20.31
CA GLU A 518 12.28 -14.61 -19.68
C GLU A 518 12.72 -13.46 -18.77
N ARG A 519 13.61 -13.77 -17.83
CA ARG A 519 14.14 -12.76 -16.91
C ARG A 519 15.02 -11.73 -17.61
N GLY A 520 15.03 -10.51 -17.09
CA GLY A 520 15.91 -9.43 -17.53
C GLY A 520 15.18 -8.31 -18.26
N ARG A 521 15.83 -7.14 -18.31
CA ARG A 521 15.30 -5.91 -18.89
C ARG A 521 14.86 -6.10 -20.35
N GLU A 522 15.75 -6.65 -21.18
CA GLU A 522 15.50 -6.78 -22.63
C GLU A 522 14.27 -7.63 -22.94
N ALA A 523 14.02 -8.68 -22.14
CA ALA A 523 12.84 -9.52 -22.28
C ALA A 523 11.56 -8.78 -21.88
N VAL A 524 11.62 -7.96 -20.82
CA VAL A 524 10.53 -7.08 -20.39
C VAL A 524 10.22 -6.05 -21.47
N GLU A 525 11.21 -5.35 -22.01
CA GLU A 525 11.03 -4.37 -23.09
C GLU A 525 10.46 -5.01 -24.36
N ALA A 526 10.95 -6.19 -24.74
CA ALA A 526 10.45 -6.93 -25.90
C ALA A 526 8.97 -7.31 -25.72
N SER A 527 8.58 -7.74 -24.53
CA SER A 527 7.17 -8.06 -24.22
C SER A 527 6.26 -6.83 -24.26
N LEU A 528 6.75 -5.68 -23.78
CA LEU A 528 6.04 -4.39 -23.87
C LEU A 528 5.87 -3.94 -25.33
N ARG A 529 6.94 -3.99 -26.14
CA ARG A 529 6.87 -3.68 -27.59
C ARG A 529 5.87 -4.58 -28.31
N ALA A 530 5.88 -5.86 -27.99
CA ALA A 530 4.96 -6.83 -28.57
C ALA A 530 3.50 -6.52 -28.20
N TRP A 531 3.22 -6.24 -26.94
CA TRP A 531 1.88 -5.88 -26.50
C TRP A 531 1.39 -4.56 -27.12
N LEU A 532 2.19 -3.51 -27.04
CA LEU A 532 1.85 -2.18 -27.56
C LEU A 532 1.73 -2.18 -29.10
N GLY A 533 2.51 -3.01 -29.79
CA GLY A 533 2.42 -3.24 -31.24
C GLY A 533 1.27 -4.14 -31.68
N GLY A 534 0.43 -4.61 -30.75
CA GLY A 534 -0.75 -5.40 -31.06
C GLY A 534 -0.48 -6.86 -31.43
N SER A 535 0.68 -7.43 -31.06
CA SER A 535 0.96 -8.85 -31.29
C SER A 535 0.11 -9.74 -30.38
N ALA A 536 -0.01 -11.05 -30.71
CA ALA A 536 -0.72 -12.03 -29.90
C ALA A 536 -0.09 -12.20 -28.50
N LEU A 537 1.20 -11.95 -28.36
CA LEU A 537 1.89 -11.95 -27.07
C LEU A 537 1.40 -10.74 -26.26
N GLY A 538 0.66 -10.96 -25.19
CA GLY A 538 0.14 -9.90 -24.32
C GLY A 538 -1.29 -9.48 -24.62
N ARG A 539 -1.95 -10.00 -25.64
CA ARG A 539 -3.39 -9.84 -25.79
C ARG A 539 -4.14 -10.80 -24.89
N ALA A 540 -5.23 -10.31 -24.30
CA ALA A 540 -6.17 -11.19 -23.61
C ALA A 540 -6.75 -12.22 -24.58
N ARG A 541 -6.90 -13.48 -24.15
CA ARG A 541 -7.62 -14.48 -24.93
C ARG A 541 -9.03 -13.99 -25.22
N GLY A 542 -9.43 -13.99 -26.50
CA GLY A 542 -10.76 -13.57 -26.95
C GLY A 542 -10.90 -12.09 -27.34
N GLN A 543 -9.85 -11.27 -27.30
CA GLN A 543 -9.89 -9.93 -27.90
C GLN A 543 -9.83 -10.03 -29.43
N ASN A 544 -10.87 -9.51 -30.10
CA ASN A 544 -10.94 -9.48 -31.57
C ASN A 544 -10.03 -8.34 -32.10
N PRO A 545 -9.13 -8.61 -33.08
CA PRO A 545 -8.25 -7.60 -33.67
C PRO A 545 -8.98 -6.45 -34.40
N ASP A 546 -10.27 -6.61 -34.70
CA ASP A 546 -11.05 -5.69 -35.56
C ASP A 546 -11.89 -4.65 -34.80
N ARG A 547 -11.81 -4.54 -33.48
CA ARG A 547 -12.38 -3.40 -32.76
C ARG A 547 -11.41 -2.23 -32.81
N HIS A 548 -11.36 -1.56 -33.96
CA HIS A 548 -10.84 -0.19 -34.03
C HIS A 548 -11.77 0.74 -33.25
N ASP A 549 -11.18 1.55 -32.40
CA ASP A 549 -11.82 2.69 -31.74
C ASP A 549 -12.58 3.54 -32.77
N GLY A 550 -13.89 3.31 -32.87
CA GLY A 550 -14.80 4.22 -33.51
C GLY A 550 -15.05 5.39 -32.58
N GLY A 551 -14.26 6.45 -32.72
CA GLY A 551 -14.51 7.69 -32.05
C GLY A 551 -15.87 8.27 -32.41
N VAL A 552 -16.63 8.70 -31.42
CA VAL A 552 -17.46 9.90 -31.41
C VAL A 552 -17.35 10.55 -30.05
#